data_fe82f5b0bd6f8171d111fa9eb2893588
#
_entry.id   fe82f5b0bd6f8171d111fa9eb2893588
#
_cell.length_a   1.000
_cell.length_b   1.000
_cell.length_c   1.000
_cell.angle_alpha   90.00
_cell.angle_beta   90.00
_cell.angle_gamma   90.00
#
_symmetry.space_group_name_H-M   'P 1'
#
loop_
_entity.id
_entity.type
_entity.pdbx_description
1 polymer ?
#
loop_
_entity_poly.entity_id
_entity_poly.type
_entity_poly.pdbx_seq_one_letter_code
_entity_poly.pdbx_strand_id
1 'polypeptide(L)'
;MPVLQLDALTLAYHSDDQWRETVHQVSFSLNAGEMLAVVGESGSGKTTTAQAVMGLLPENGRRSSGRILFNGEDISQWSSRRLDSLRGAQISLVPQDPGNSLNPLKTLGEQVGEVLLLKGPRLSRAQRRTQVTELFRRVGLSHPEQRIFQYPHQLSGGMKQRVLIAIAIAMKPALIIADEPTSALDVTVQKLIMNLIDELRHEYGTAVLFVTHSLALASEHADRLVVFREGRLLEQGPTEQVIRHPQHAYTQQLLASVRENYAPAGTLPVTVADSSPVIRISSVAKQFSLSRKQQMQALQDISLTVSRGTTHALVGESGSGKTTLARILLGFEQADAGDIEISGQSTPGLSREGWRQLRQKIQFVYQNPFSSLDPHQTLFTIIEEPLLNFTSLTRAQRQQRVEEVAGQVALDPALLLRRAQQLSGGQRQRVAIARALILRPEILVLDEATSALDVTVQSQILALLSELQKKLSLTYLFITHDLQVVRRIAHHVSVLRGGRLIEQGETAQLFAAPQDDYTRQLINAIPAFNPSVETVV
;
A
#
# COMPACT_ATOMS: atom_id res chain seq x y z
N MET A 1 33.99 4.35 10.27
CA MET A 1 33.77 2.98 9.79
C MET A 1 32.27 2.81 9.58
N PRO A 2 31.83 2.14 8.52
CA PRO A 2 30.41 1.88 8.31
C PRO A 2 29.85 0.99 9.44
N VAL A 3 28.58 1.24 9.81
CA VAL A 3 27.82 0.41 10.76
C VAL A 3 27.46 -0.90 10.10
N LEU A 4 27.06 -0.88 8.84
CA LEU A 4 26.75 -2.06 8.04
C LEU A 4 27.53 -2.03 6.72
N GLN A 5 28.09 -3.18 6.33
CA GLN A 5 28.70 -3.36 5.01
C GLN A 5 28.36 -4.74 4.48
N LEU A 6 27.91 -4.79 3.24
CA LEU A 6 27.70 -6.02 2.48
C LEU A 6 28.80 -6.13 1.43
N ASP A 7 29.47 -7.27 1.36
CA ASP A 7 30.52 -7.55 0.39
C ASP A 7 30.11 -8.74 -0.49
N ALA A 8 29.78 -8.50 -1.74
CA ALA A 8 29.40 -9.50 -2.75
C ALA A 8 28.37 -10.53 -2.25
N LEU A 9 27.37 -10.06 -1.48
CA LEU A 9 26.36 -10.92 -0.87
C LEU A 9 25.52 -11.61 -1.93
N THR A 10 25.48 -12.96 -1.87
CA THR A 10 24.66 -13.80 -2.74
C THR A 10 23.75 -14.67 -1.89
N LEU A 11 22.44 -14.65 -2.19
CA LEU A 11 21.40 -15.39 -1.48
C LEU A 11 20.67 -16.31 -2.43
N ALA A 12 20.31 -17.51 -1.96
CA ALA A 12 19.57 -18.50 -2.73
C ALA A 12 18.42 -19.10 -1.92
N TYR A 13 17.38 -19.51 -2.63
CA TYR A 13 16.24 -20.25 -2.11
C TYR A 13 16.17 -21.64 -2.73
N HIS A 14 15.76 -22.62 -1.92
CA HIS A 14 15.48 -23.97 -2.37
C HIS A 14 14.04 -24.05 -2.88
N SER A 15 13.87 -24.35 -4.17
CA SER A 15 12.58 -24.60 -4.81
C SER A 15 12.74 -25.66 -5.90
N ASP A 16 11.72 -26.52 -6.07
CA ASP A 16 11.74 -27.60 -7.08
C ASP A 16 13.02 -28.44 -7.03
N ASP A 17 13.45 -28.83 -5.83
CA ASP A 17 14.67 -29.61 -5.55
C ASP A 17 15.99 -28.95 -6.01
N GLN A 18 15.99 -27.65 -6.28
CA GLN A 18 17.17 -26.91 -6.69
C GLN A 18 17.34 -25.61 -5.90
N TRP A 19 18.60 -25.23 -5.66
CA TRP A 19 18.95 -23.92 -5.14
C TRP A 19 19.01 -22.91 -6.28
N ARG A 20 18.17 -21.86 -6.20
CA ARG A 20 18.16 -20.75 -7.16
C ARG A 20 18.62 -19.48 -6.48
N GLU A 21 19.63 -18.84 -7.03
CA GLU A 21 20.07 -17.54 -6.56
C GLU A 21 19.00 -16.48 -6.86
N THR A 22 18.70 -15.68 -5.85
CA THR A 22 17.70 -14.60 -5.90
C THR A 22 18.30 -13.23 -5.60
N VAL A 23 19.50 -13.19 -5.01
CA VAL A 23 20.30 -11.97 -4.80
C VAL A 23 21.72 -12.31 -5.26
N HIS A 24 22.31 -11.43 -6.09
CA HIS A 24 23.55 -11.70 -6.80
C HIS A 24 24.61 -10.64 -6.48
N GLN A 25 25.65 -11.01 -5.73
CA GLN A 25 26.87 -10.23 -5.49
C GLN A 25 26.62 -8.76 -5.06
N VAL A 26 25.65 -8.54 -4.18
CA VAL A 26 25.27 -7.21 -3.70
C VAL A 26 26.33 -6.65 -2.75
N SER A 27 26.79 -5.42 -3.03
CA SER A 27 27.78 -4.71 -2.20
C SER A 27 27.37 -3.26 -1.97
N PHE A 28 27.22 -2.87 -0.72
CA PHE A 28 27.03 -1.49 -0.30
C PHE A 28 27.46 -1.31 1.17
N SER A 29 27.58 -0.07 1.60
CA SER A 29 27.88 0.29 2.99
C SER A 29 26.90 1.34 3.51
N LEU A 30 26.71 1.37 4.82
CA LEU A 30 25.83 2.31 5.53
C LEU A 30 26.55 2.84 6.77
N ASN A 31 26.65 4.15 6.91
CA ASN A 31 27.34 4.81 8.00
C ASN A 31 26.41 5.12 9.18
N ALA A 32 26.99 5.46 10.34
CA ALA A 32 26.20 5.91 11.49
C ALA A 32 25.49 7.24 11.15
N GLY A 33 24.21 7.33 11.56
CA GLY A 33 23.36 8.49 11.29
C GLY A 33 22.94 8.67 9.83
N GLU A 34 23.33 7.76 8.93
CA GLU A 34 22.95 7.77 7.51
C GLU A 34 21.65 7.00 7.30
N MET A 35 20.80 7.48 6.37
CA MET A 35 19.67 6.72 5.82
C MET A 35 20.01 6.29 4.40
N LEU A 36 20.11 4.98 4.18
CA LEU A 36 20.29 4.36 2.87
C LEU A 36 18.97 3.74 2.42
N ALA A 37 18.38 4.28 1.35
CA ALA A 37 17.19 3.66 0.79
C ALA A 37 17.53 2.60 -0.25
N VAL A 38 16.86 1.44 -0.14
CA VAL A 38 16.91 0.35 -1.12
C VAL A 38 15.58 0.34 -1.88
N VAL A 39 15.63 0.73 -3.15
CA VAL A 39 14.44 0.90 -4.00
C VAL A 39 14.44 -0.09 -5.17
N GLY A 40 13.27 -0.36 -5.75
CA GLY A 40 13.09 -1.27 -6.89
C GLY A 40 11.73 -1.97 -6.87
N GLU A 41 11.44 -2.71 -7.91
CA GLU A 41 10.17 -3.45 -8.07
C GLU A 41 9.96 -4.52 -6.98
N SER A 42 8.70 -4.93 -6.78
CA SER A 42 8.36 -6.05 -5.89
C SER A 42 9.05 -7.33 -6.36
N GLY A 43 9.61 -8.10 -5.43
CA GLY A 43 10.36 -9.32 -5.75
C GLY A 43 11.80 -9.08 -6.24
N SER A 44 12.33 -7.85 -6.26
CA SER A 44 13.72 -7.57 -6.66
C SER A 44 14.80 -7.98 -5.65
N GLY A 45 14.44 -8.56 -4.49
CA GLY A 45 15.40 -9.05 -3.49
C GLY A 45 15.70 -8.09 -2.31
N LYS A 46 15.02 -6.94 -2.22
CA LYS A 46 15.21 -5.94 -1.16
C LYS A 46 14.97 -6.49 0.25
N THR A 47 13.75 -6.99 0.49
CA THR A 47 13.35 -7.62 1.77
C THR A 47 14.22 -8.83 2.10
N THR A 48 14.56 -9.66 1.10
CA THR A 48 15.46 -10.81 1.27
C THR A 48 16.84 -10.36 1.75
N THR A 49 17.38 -9.28 1.18
CA THR A 49 18.65 -8.70 1.61
C THR A 49 18.58 -8.16 3.04
N ALA A 50 17.50 -7.45 3.39
CA ALA A 50 17.25 -6.95 4.74
C ALA A 50 17.14 -8.09 5.76
N GLN A 51 16.41 -9.17 5.45
CA GLN A 51 16.29 -10.37 6.28
C GLN A 51 17.63 -11.09 6.46
N ALA A 52 18.47 -11.15 5.42
CA ALA A 52 19.79 -11.76 5.52
C ALA A 52 20.69 -11.02 6.51
N VAL A 53 20.65 -9.67 6.54
CA VAL A 53 21.39 -8.86 7.53
C VAL A 53 20.98 -9.23 8.97
N MET A 54 19.71 -9.50 9.20
CA MET A 54 19.19 -9.94 10.49
C MET A 54 19.44 -11.43 10.79
N GLY A 55 19.88 -12.21 9.79
CA GLY A 55 19.92 -13.68 9.89
C GLY A 55 18.54 -14.30 10.04
N LEU A 56 17.51 -13.71 9.40
CA LEU A 56 16.11 -14.13 9.45
C LEU A 56 15.63 -14.70 8.11
N LEU A 57 16.53 -15.24 7.31
CA LEU A 57 16.13 -15.99 6.11
C LEU A 57 15.27 -17.20 6.52
N PRO A 58 14.22 -17.54 5.78
CA PRO A 58 13.41 -18.73 6.04
C PRO A 58 14.24 -20.01 5.86
N GLU A 59 13.74 -21.15 6.33
CA GLU A 59 14.47 -22.43 6.32
C GLU A 59 14.93 -22.87 4.92
N ASN A 60 14.18 -22.53 3.88
CA ASN A 60 14.53 -22.77 2.50
C ASN A 60 15.41 -21.68 1.88
N GLY A 61 15.89 -20.71 2.67
CA GLY A 61 16.77 -19.63 2.25
C GLY A 61 18.16 -19.75 2.85
N ARG A 62 19.20 -19.45 2.08
CA ARG A 62 20.58 -19.44 2.57
C ARG A 62 21.43 -18.36 1.93
N ARG A 63 22.48 -17.95 2.59
CA ARG A 63 23.59 -17.21 2.00
C ARG A 63 24.50 -18.21 1.25
N SER A 64 24.66 -17.99 -0.04
CA SER A 64 25.55 -18.82 -0.90
C SER A 64 26.99 -18.32 -0.84
N SER A 65 27.19 -16.98 -0.85
CA SER A 65 28.52 -16.37 -0.79
C SER A 65 28.47 -14.94 -0.26
N GLY A 66 29.62 -14.28 -0.12
CA GLY A 66 29.74 -12.91 0.33
C GLY A 66 29.77 -12.76 1.85
N ARG A 67 29.91 -11.54 2.33
CA ARG A 67 30.03 -11.22 3.77
C ARG A 67 29.05 -10.14 4.20
N ILE A 68 28.67 -10.18 5.47
CA ILE A 68 27.89 -9.15 6.16
C ILE A 68 28.71 -8.70 7.36
N LEU A 69 29.20 -7.45 7.31
CA LEU A 69 29.97 -6.87 8.39
C LEU A 69 29.09 -5.88 9.16
N PHE A 70 29.05 -6.02 10.47
CA PHE A 70 28.40 -5.11 11.39
C PHE A 70 29.42 -4.50 12.34
N ASN A 71 29.58 -3.18 12.35
CA ASN A 71 30.63 -2.46 13.08
C ASN A 71 32.05 -3.00 12.81
N GLY A 72 32.31 -3.45 11.56
CA GLY A 72 33.58 -4.03 11.13
C GLY A 72 33.76 -5.52 11.47
N GLU A 73 32.87 -6.15 12.21
CA GLU A 73 32.92 -7.58 12.53
C GLU A 73 32.08 -8.40 11.52
N ASP A 74 32.64 -9.46 10.97
CA ASP A 74 31.93 -10.36 10.06
C ASP A 74 30.93 -11.25 10.84
N ILE A 75 29.63 -10.96 10.68
CA ILE A 75 28.54 -11.68 11.32
C ILE A 75 27.94 -12.80 10.44
N SER A 76 28.46 -12.97 9.22
CA SER A 76 27.88 -13.85 8.19
C SER A 76 27.79 -15.31 8.64
N GLN A 77 28.71 -15.75 9.48
CA GLN A 77 28.79 -17.14 9.96
C GLN A 77 28.40 -17.31 11.43
N TRP A 78 27.83 -16.25 12.04
CA TRP A 78 27.40 -16.35 13.42
C TRP A 78 26.21 -17.30 13.56
N SER A 79 26.24 -18.10 14.61
CA SER A 79 25.06 -18.92 14.95
C SER A 79 23.87 -18.02 15.31
N SER A 80 22.64 -18.54 15.13
CA SER A 80 21.42 -17.79 15.50
C SER A 80 21.48 -17.30 16.95
N ARG A 81 21.99 -18.12 17.88
CA ARG A 81 22.17 -17.74 19.31
C ARG A 81 23.12 -16.54 19.48
N ARG A 82 24.18 -16.43 18.68
CA ARG A 82 25.09 -15.28 18.71
C ARG A 82 24.44 -14.05 18.08
N LEU A 83 23.71 -14.20 16.97
CA LEU A 83 22.94 -13.13 16.35
C LEU A 83 21.84 -12.59 17.28
N ASP A 84 21.29 -13.41 18.17
CA ASP A 84 20.31 -12.95 19.16
C ASP A 84 20.88 -11.91 20.13
N SER A 85 22.19 -11.84 20.34
CA SER A 85 22.80 -10.77 21.11
C SER A 85 22.73 -9.39 20.43
N LEU A 86 22.65 -9.37 19.09
CA LEU A 86 22.51 -8.14 18.29
C LEU A 86 21.05 -7.76 18.07
N ARG A 87 20.19 -8.75 17.80
CA ARG A 87 18.77 -8.54 17.46
C ARG A 87 18.04 -7.85 18.62
N GLY A 88 17.35 -6.75 18.31
CA GLY A 88 16.62 -5.93 19.28
C GLY A 88 17.49 -5.07 20.21
N ALA A 89 18.80 -5.31 20.28
CA ALA A 89 19.72 -4.52 21.08
C ALA A 89 20.54 -3.53 20.22
N GLN A 90 21.17 -4.02 19.17
CA GLN A 90 22.02 -3.22 18.29
C GLN A 90 21.47 -3.12 16.86
N ILE A 91 20.76 -4.15 16.41
CA ILE A 91 20.06 -4.18 15.12
C ILE A 91 18.58 -4.42 15.40
N SER A 92 17.72 -3.52 14.95
CA SER A 92 16.27 -3.63 15.09
C SER A 92 15.58 -3.62 13.73
N LEU A 93 14.39 -4.25 13.68
CA LEU A 93 13.56 -4.35 12.49
C LEU A 93 12.23 -3.64 12.74
N VAL A 94 11.83 -2.79 11.80
CA VAL A 94 10.46 -2.32 11.64
C VAL A 94 9.88 -3.06 10.44
N PRO A 95 8.99 -4.04 10.64
CA PRO A 95 8.49 -4.91 9.58
C PRO A 95 7.40 -4.24 8.74
N GLN A 96 7.16 -4.78 7.55
CA GLN A 96 6.20 -4.28 6.56
C GLN A 96 4.74 -4.39 7.03
N ASP A 97 4.36 -5.47 7.72
CA ASP A 97 2.97 -5.73 8.12
C ASP A 97 2.77 -5.57 9.64
N PRO A 98 2.23 -4.43 10.08
CA PRO A 98 1.97 -4.21 11.51
C PRO A 98 0.82 -5.08 12.04
N GLY A 99 -0.04 -5.61 11.17
CA GLY A 99 -1.15 -6.47 11.56
C GLY A 99 -0.69 -7.81 12.10
N ASN A 100 0.25 -8.44 11.41
CA ASN A 100 0.76 -9.77 11.73
C ASN A 100 2.01 -9.77 12.62
N SER A 101 2.64 -8.60 12.83
CA SER A 101 3.91 -8.50 13.57
C SER A 101 3.72 -8.36 15.08
N LEU A 102 2.52 -7.99 15.54
CA LEU A 102 2.19 -7.90 16.97
C LEU A 102 1.42 -9.16 17.42
N ASN A 103 1.78 -9.69 18.58
CA ASN A 103 1.06 -10.83 19.18
C ASN A 103 -0.35 -10.39 19.63
N PRO A 104 -1.43 -10.92 19.06
CA PRO A 104 -2.79 -10.49 19.37
C PRO A 104 -3.26 -10.83 20.81
N LEU A 105 -2.56 -11.75 21.49
CA LEU A 105 -2.91 -12.23 22.82
C LEU A 105 -2.16 -11.49 23.94
N LYS A 106 -1.17 -10.63 23.60
CA LYS A 106 -0.42 -9.82 24.57
C LYS A 106 -0.82 -8.36 24.47
N THR A 107 -0.80 -7.66 25.60
CA THR A 107 -0.98 -6.20 25.60
C THR A 107 0.20 -5.50 24.92
N LEU A 108 -0.03 -4.28 24.46
CA LEU A 108 1.02 -3.48 23.80
C LEU A 108 2.18 -3.19 24.75
N GLY A 109 1.85 -2.88 26.03
CA GLY A 109 2.86 -2.63 27.06
C GLY A 109 3.71 -3.85 27.39
N GLU A 110 3.13 -5.06 27.36
CA GLU A 110 3.87 -6.29 27.54
C GLU A 110 4.87 -6.52 26.40
N GLN A 111 4.46 -6.32 25.16
CA GLN A 111 5.31 -6.54 23.98
C GLN A 111 6.50 -5.59 23.92
N VAL A 112 6.29 -4.29 24.15
CA VAL A 112 7.39 -3.32 24.23
C VAL A 112 8.26 -3.58 25.48
N GLY A 113 7.64 -3.91 26.60
CA GLY A 113 8.34 -4.25 27.84
C GLY A 113 9.19 -5.52 27.77
N GLU A 114 8.86 -6.44 26.86
CA GLU A 114 9.61 -7.67 26.62
C GLU A 114 11.03 -7.39 26.08
N VAL A 115 11.17 -6.43 25.18
CA VAL A 115 12.49 -6.01 24.67
C VAL A 115 13.36 -5.46 25.79
N LEU A 116 12.78 -4.58 26.62
CA LEU A 116 13.49 -4.02 27.79
C LEU A 116 13.85 -5.10 28.82
N LEU A 117 13.02 -6.14 28.96
CA LEU A 117 13.30 -7.27 29.88
C LEU A 117 14.44 -8.16 29.37
N LEU A 118 14.45 -8.46 28.07
CA LEU A 118 15.38 -9.43 27.47
C LEU A 118 16.73 -8.81 27.13
N LYS A 119 16.78 -7.54 26.78
CA LYS A 119 17.96 -6.86 26.21
C LYS A 119 18.43 -5.67 27.06
N GLY A 120 17.55 -5.10 27.86
CA GLY A 120 17.83 -3.91 28.64
C GLY A 120 18.44 -4.19 30.01
N PRO A 121 18.72 -3.14 30.81
CA PRO A 121 19.15 -3.25 32.20
C PRO A 121 18.06 -3.92 33.03
N ARG A 122 18.47 -4.47 34.19
CA ARG A 122 17.52 -5.04 35.15
C ARG A 122 16.64 -3.94 35.76
N LEU A 123 15.40 -3.83 35.26
CA LEU A 123 14.40 -2.85 35.71
C LEU A 123 13.34 -3.52 36.57
N SER A 124 12.88 -2.83 37.61
CA SER A 124 11.65 -3.20 38.30
C SER A 124 10.44 -3.09 37.35
N ARG A 125 9.34 -3.77 37.71
CA ARG A 125 8.09 -3.70 36.90
C ARG A 125 7.57 -2.26 36.74
N ALA A 126 7.71 -1.45 37.79
CA ALA A 126 7.30 -0.04 37.76
C ALA A 126 8.17 0.80 36.80
N GLN A 127 9.50 0.67 36.91
CA GLN A 127 10.44 1.38 36.02
C GLN A 127 10.25 0.99 34.56
N ARG A 128 10.08 -0.31 34.27
CA ARG A 128 9.78 -0.77 32.91
C ARG A 128 8.49 -0.18 32.36
N ARG A 129 7.42 -0.14 33.17
CA ARG A 129 6.17 0.49 32.79
C ARG A 129 6.35 1.97 32.46
N THR A 130 7.09 2.71 33.27
CA THR A 130 7.40 4.13 33.02
C THR A 130 8.14 4.29 31.68
N GLN A 131 9.16 3.46 31.41
CA GLN A 131 9.89 3.51 30.13
C GLN A 131 9.00 3.18 28.93
N VAL A 132 8.14 2.16 29.03
CA VAL A 132 7.19 1.83 27.96
C VAL A 132 6.23 2.99 27.69
N THR A 133 5.72 3.62 28.76
CA THR A 133 4.83 4.80 28.62
C THR A 133 5.56 5.95 27.94
N GLU A 134 6.83 6.18 28.28
CA GLU A 134 7.65 7.21 27.64
C GLU A 134 7.93 6.91 26.17
N LEU A 135 8.24 5.65 25.82
CA LEU A 135 8.37 5.22 24.43
C LEU A 135 7.07 5.46 23.63
N PHE A 136 5.91 5.17 24.22
CA PHE A 136 4.63 5.42 23.56
C PHE A 136 4.36 6.92 23.34
N ARG A 137 4.74 7.76 24.33
CA ARG A 137 4.65 9.22 24.19
C ARG A 137 5.56 9.71 23.06
N ARG A 138 6.78 9.19 23.01
CA ARG A 138 7.78 9.55 22.00
C ARG A 138 7.35 9.21 20.58
N VAL A 139 6.73 8.03 20.37
CA VAL A 139 6.18 7.68 19.06
C VAL A 139 4.82 8.33 18.77
N GLY A 140 4.39 9.30 19.57
CA GLY A 140 3.19 10.10 19.35
C GLY A 140 1.87 9.33 19.54
N LEU A 141 1.85 8.28 20.38
CA LEU A 141 0.59 7.62 20.74
C LEU A 141 -0.17 8.47 21.76
N SER A 142 -1.42 8.80 21.44
CA SER A 142 -2.32 9.50 22.37
C SER A 142 -2.67 8.61 23.58
N HIS A 143 -2.79 9.23 24.77
CA HIS A 143 -3.14 8.53 26.03
C HIS A 143 -2.24 7.30 26.32
N PRO A 144 -0.89 7.45 26.33
CA PRO A 144 0.04 6.34 26.45
C PRO A 144 -0.16 5.50 27.72
N GLU A 145 -0.59 6.11 28.82
CA GLU A 145 -0.88 5.45 30.11
C GLU A 145 -2.04 4.44 30.02
N GLN A 146 -2.96 4.63 29.08
CA GLN A 146 -4.08 3.72 28.83
C GLN A 146 -3.72 2.71 27.74
N ARG A 147 -2.98 3.14 26.70
CA ARG A 147 -2.60 2.29 25.56
C ARG A 147 -1.77 1.09 25.95
N ILE A 148 -0.92 1.18 26.98
CA ILE A 148 -0.13 0.05 27.46
C ILE A 148 -0.95 -1.19 27.84
N PHE A 149 -2.24 -1.03 28.17
CA PHE A 149 -3.16 -2.13 28.52
C PHE A 149 -3.99 -2.63 27.35
N GLN A 150 -3.92 -1.97 26.19
CA GLN A 150 -4.69 -2.37 25.04
C GLN A 150 -4.01 -3.50 24.26
N TYR A 151 -4.82 -4.20 23.46
CA TYR A 151 -4.40 -5.25 22.56
C TYR A 151 -4.28 -4.73 21.12
N PRO A 152 -3.49 -5.39 20.25
CA PRO A 152 -3.31 -4.96 18.86
C PRO A 152 -4.60 -4.75 18.06
N HIS A 153 -5.62 -5.59 18.27
CA HIS A 153 -6.90 -5.47 17.57
C HIS A 153 -7.70 -4.20 17.90
N GLN A 154 -7.33 -3.48 18.96
CA GLN A 154 -7.96 -2.23 19.37
C GLN A 154 -7.31 -0.98 18.75
N LEU A 155 -6.28 -1.17 17.89
CA LEU A 155 -5.52 -0.09 17.28
C LEU A 155 -5.75 -0.02 15.76
N SER A 156 -5.65 1.21 15.20
CA SER A 156 -5.50 1.41 13.76
C SER A 156 -4.13 0.92 13.24
N GLY A 157 -4.00 0.75 11.92
CA GLY A 157 -2.74 0.34 11.29
C GLY A 157 -1.57 1.27 11.66
N GLY A 158 -1.77 2.57 11.56
CA GLY A 158 -0.74 3.55 11.92
C GLY A 158 -0.36 3.55 13.41
N MET A 159 -1.31 3.27 14.31
CA MET A 159 -0.99 3.10 15.73
C MET A 159 -0.17 1.82 16.00
N LYS A 160 -0.50 0.71 15.34
CA LYS A 160 0.30 -0.54 15.42
C LYS A 160 1.73 -0.31 14.93
N GLN A 161 1.89 0.43 13.82
CA GLN A 161 3.20 0.76 13.28
C GLN A 161 4.04 1.57 14.27
N ARG A 162 3.44 2.56 14.95
CA ARG A 162 4.11 3.33 16.00
C ARG A 162 4.54 2.45 17.18
N VAL A 163 3.74 1.44 17.53
CA VAL A 163 4.13 0.46 18.57
C VAL A 163 5.35 -0.36 18.10
N LEU A 164 5.38 -0.80 16.83
CA LEU A 164 6.54 -1.51 16.27
C LEU A 164 7.80 -0.63 16.25
N ILE A 165 7.66 0.65 15.94
CA ILE A 165 8.76 1.62 16.03
C ILE A 165 9.20 1.76 17.50
N ALA A 166 8.26 1.87 18.45
CA ALA A 166 8.60 1.90 19.89
C ALA A 166 9.40 0.66 20.32
N ILE A 167 9.04 -0.53 19.82
CA ILE A 167 9.81 -1.78 20.02
C ILE A 167 11.22 -1.64 19.41
N ALA A 168 11.32 -1.16 18.18
CA ALA A 168 12.57 -1.06 17.46
C ALA A 168 13.56 -0.10 18.12
N ILE A 169 13.09 1.02 18.68
CA ILE A 169 13.95 2.04 19.31
C ILE A 169 14.18 1.84 20.80
N ALA A 170 13.52 0.87 21.43
CA ALA A 170 13.53 0.68 22.89
C ALA A 170 14.96 0.57 23.47
N MET A 171 15.89 0.01 22.72
CA MET A 171 17.29 -0.17 23.10
C MET A 171 18.26 0.81 22.43
N LYS A 172 17.76 1.81 21.69
CA LYS A 172 18.58 2.78 20.92
C LYS A 172 19.60 2.06 20.02
N PRO A 173 19.14 1.26 19.05
CA PRO A 173 20.02 0.42 18.25
C PRO A 173 20.97 1.25 17.38
N ALA A 174 22.12 0.68 17.01
CA ALA A 174 23.04 1.28 16.04
C ALA A 174 22.51 1.23 14.61
N LEU A 175 21.64 0.22 14.31
CA LEU A 175 21.02 0.01 13.00
C LEU A 175 19.53 -0.28 13.15
N ILE A 176 18.71 0.48 12.42
CA ILE A 176 17.29 0.15 12.17
C ILE A 176 17.15 -0.31 10.73
N ILE A 177 16.57 -1.47 10.52
CA ILE A 177 16.11 -1.94 9.22
C ILE A 177 14.61 -1.66 9.16
N ALA A 178 14.20 -0.74 8.29
CA ALA A 178 12.81 -0.36 8.07
C ALA A 178 12.34 -0.94 6.73
N ASP A 179 11.65 -2.08 6.79
CA ASP A 179 11.17 -2.80 5.61
C ASP A 179 9.74 -2.36 5.29
N GLU A 180 9.61 -1.47 4.30
CA GLU A 180 8.35 -0.84 3.89
C GLU A 180 7.50 -0.32 5.06
N PRO A 181 8.06 0.48 5.98
CA PRO A 181 7.41 0.81 7.26
C PRO A 181 6.13 1.63 7.11
N THR A 182 5.78 2.06 5.91
CA THR A 182 4.65 2.95 5.63
C THR A 182 3.71 2.45 4.53
N SER A 183 3.95 1.26 3.94
CA SER A 183 3.24 0.76 2.75
C SER A 183 1.72 0.58 2.91
N ALA A 184 1.23 0.36 4.14
CA ALA A 184 -0.20 0.16 4.42
C ALA A 184 -0.84 1.36 5.15
N LEU A 185 -0.20 2.54 5.11
CA LEU A 185 -0.62 3.72 5.86
C LEU A 185 -1.09 4.83 4.90
N ASP A 186 -2.03 5.64 5.38
CA ASP A 186 -2.41 6.85 4.67
C ASP A 186 -1.27 7.89 4.69
N VAL A 187 -1.31 8.84 3.75
CA VAL A 187 -0.20 9.79 3.51
C VAL A 187 0.14 10.65 4.72
N THR A 188 -0.83 10.98 5.57
CA THR A 188 -0.61 11.80 6.78
C THR A 188 0.14 11.01 7.84
N VAL A 189 -0.26 9.76 8.07
CA VAL A 189 0.43 8.85 9.00
C VAL A 189 1.81 8.47 8.46
N GLN A 190 1.94 8.25 7.15
CA GLN A 190 3.21 7.97 6.47
C GLN A 190 4.24 9.08 6.74
N LYS A 191 3.85 10.35 6.54
CA LYS A 191 4.70 11.51 6.82
C LYS A 191 5.12 11.58 8.29
N LEU A 192 4.17 11.35 9.21
CA LEU A 192 4.46 11.32 10.65
C LEU A 192 5.45 10.21 11.04
N ILE A 193 5.34 9.04 10.43
CA ILE A 193 6.25 7.90 10.68
C ILE A 193 7.66 8.20 10.14
N MET A 194 7.75 8.74 8.94
CA MET A 194 9.06 9.06 8.35
C MET A 194 9.78 10.17 9.13
N ASN A 195 9.07 11.24 9.51
CA ASN A 195 9.62 12.28 10.36
C ASN A 195 10.11 11.73 11.71
N LEU A 196 9.34 10.83 12.32
CA LEU A 196 9.73 10.17 13.57
C LEU A 196 11.03 9.35 13.39
N ILE A 197 11.16 8.59 12.30
CA ILE A 197 12.39 7.84 12.01
C ILE A 197 13.58 8.79 11.81
N ASP A 198 13.39 9.92 11.12
CA ASP A 198 14.41 10.94 10.92
C ASP A 198 14.83 11.61 12.24
N GLU A 199 13.90 12.00 13.09
CA GLU A 199 14.17 12.54 14.43
C GLU A 199 15.02 11.59 15.26
N LEU A 200 14.64 10.28 15.28
CA LEU A 200 15.36 9.25 16.03
C LEU A 200 16.76 8.99 15.45
N ARG A 201 16.89 9.01 14.12
CA ARG A 201 18.17 8.90 13.42
C ARG A 201 19.13 10.00 13.86
N HIS A 202 18.69 11.25 13.83
CA HIS A 202 19.51 12.40 14.19
C HIS A 202 19.85 12.43 15.69
N GLU A 203 18.88 12.10 16.56
CA GLU A 203 19.08 12.15 18.00
C GLU A 203 20.04 11.05 18.52
N TYR A 204 19.95 9.84 17.95
CA TYR A 204 20.76 8.70 18.45
C TYR A 204 21.96 8.37 17.55
N GLY A 205 22.11 9.03 16.40
CA GLY A 205 23.10 8.65 15.41
C GLY A 205 22.85 7.26 14.80
N THR A 206 21.62 6.77 14.87
CA THR A 206 21.22 5.44 14.37
C THR A 206 21.30 5.41 12.85
N ALA A 207 21.94 4.37 12.29
CA ALA A 207 21.90 4.12 10.85
C ALA A 207 20.54 3.53 10.46
N VAL A 208 19.99 3.91 9.30
CA VAL A 208 18.70 3.40 8.81
C VAL A 208 18.86 2.78 7.44
N LEU A 209 18.60 1.47 7.34
CA LEU A 209 18.41 0.78 6.07
C LEU A 209 16.92 0.81 5.73
N PHE A 210 16.54 1.69 4.81
CA PHE A 210 15.15 1.93 4.44
C PHE A 210 14.79 1.21 3.14
N VAL A 211 14.05 0.10 3.25
CA VAL A 211 13.52 -0.63 2.09
C VAL A 211 12.16 -0.07 1.72
N THR A 212 12.00 0.35 0.47
CA THR A 212 10.73 0.89 -0.02
C THR A 212 10.58 0.69 -1.53
N HIS A 213 9.33 0.68 -1.99
CA HIS A 213 9.00 0.81 -3.41
C HIS A 213 8.69 2.27 -3.81
N SER A 214 8.55 3.18 -2.84
CA SER A 214 8.28 4.60 -3.08
C SER A 214 9.58 5.39 -3.26
N LEU A 215 9.92 5.66 -4.52
CA LEU A 215 11.08 6.50 -4.84
C LEU A 215 10.91 7.94 -4.35
N ALA A 216 9.67 8.43 -4.25
CA ALA A 216 9.39 9.75 -3.73
C ALA A 216 9.75 9.88 -2.24
N LEU A 217 9.35 8.91 -1.41
CA LEU A 217 9.76 8.88 0.00
C LEU A 217 11.26 8.71 0.15
N ALA A 218 11.85 7.83 -0.66
CA ALA A 218 13.30 7.66 -0.66
C ALA A 218 14.02 8.96 -1.04
N SER A 219 13.47 9.74 -1.99
CA SER A 219 14.05 11.03 -2.40
C SER A 219 13.95 12.13 -1.35
N GLU A 220 12.91 12.09 -0.51
CA GLU A 220 12.68 13.09 0.54
C GLU A 220 13.54 12.84 1.80
N HIS A 221 13.79 11.56 2.14
CA HIS A 221 14.37 11.20 3.45
C HIS A 221 15.76 10.56 3.39
N ALA A 222 16.12 9.88 2.26
CA ALA A 222 17.38 9.14 2.22
C ALA A 222 18.56 9.99 1.76
N ASP A 223 19.70 9.81 2.40
CA ASP A 223 20.97 10.44 2.02
C ASP A 223 21.55 9.79 0.75
N ARG A 224 21.39 8.46 0.64
CA ARG A 224 21.84 7.68 -0.51
C ARG A 224 20.78 6.68 -0.94
N LEU A 225 20.80 6.37 -2.24
CA LEU A 225 19.95 5.38 -2.90
C LEU A 225 20.74 4.19 -3.41
N VAL A 226 20.11 3.03 -3.32
CA VAL A 226 20.53 1.78 -3.97
C VAL A 226 19.35 1.26 -4.78
N VAL A 227 19.52 1.09 -6.07
CA VAL A 227 18.49 0.65 -7.00
C VAL A 227 18.67 -0.84 -7.29
N PHE A 228 17.63 -1.63 -6.96
CA PHE A 228 17.59 -3.08 -7.12
C PHE A 228 16.69 -3.50 -8.29
N ARG A 229 17.13 -4.47 -9.05
CA ARG A 229 16.32 -5.21 -10.01
C ARG A 229 16.79 -6.66 -10.14
N GLU A 230 15.87 -7.60 -10.11
CA GLU A 230 16.16 -9.03 -10.36
C GLU A 230 17.34 -9.56 -9.50
N GLY A 231 17.35 -9.20 -8.21
CA GLY A 231 18.38 -9.61 -7.26
C GLY A 231 19.74 -8.91 -7.42
N ARG A 232 19.87 -7.92 -8.28
CA ARG A 232 21.11 -7.18 -8.54
C ARG A 232 21.01 -5.73 -8.11
N LEU A 233 22.11 -5.22 -7.60
CA LEU A 233 22.31 -3.79 -7.41
C LEU A 233 22.72 -3.20 -8.76
N LEU A 234 21.88 -2.34 -9.35
CA LEU A 234 22.13 -1.76 -10.66
C LEU A 234 22.78 -0.38 -10.59
N GLU A 235 22.42 0.42 -9.59
CA GLU A 235 22.93 1.76 -9.40
C GLU A 235 22.93 2.12 -7.92
N GLN A 236 23.94 2.90 -7.46
CA GLN A 236 23.98 3.45 -6.11
C GLN A 236 24.71 4.79 -6.10
N GLY A 237 24.32 5.67 -5.19
CA GLY A 237 24.96 6.97 -5.03
C GLY A 237 24.20 7.91 -4.09
N PRO A 238 24.67 9.14 -3.92
CA PRO A 238 23.91 10.19 -3.27
C PRO A 238 22.53 10.33 -3.91
N THR A 239 21.48 10.48 -3.10
CA THR A 239 20.07 10.53 -3.56
C THR A 239 19.88 11.54 -4.69
N GLU A 240 20.39 12.76 -4.51
CA GLU A 240 20.28 13.82 -5.51
C GLU A 240 20.93 13.45 -6.84
N GLN A 241 22.11 12.79 -6.81
CA GLN A 241 22.80 12.37 -8.02
C GLN A 241 22.04 11.30 -8.77
N VAL A 242 21.54 10.25 -8.08
CA VAL A 242 20.81 9.15 -8.71
C VAL A 242 19.49 9.63 -9.33
N ILE A 243 18.82 10.62 -8.68
CA ILE A 243 17.55 11.16 -9.16
C ILE A 243 17.73 12.12 -10.33
N ARG A 244 18.74 13.01 -10.28
CA ARG A 244 18.95 14.02 -11.32
C ARG A 244 19.72 13.50 -12.52
N HIS A 245 20.70 12.63 -12.28
CA HIS A 245 21.62 12.11 -13.29
C HIS A 245 21.71 10.58 -13.28
N PRO A 246 20.58 9.86 -13.45
CA PRO A 246 20.56 8.39 -13.44
C PRO A 246 21.40 7.85 -14.59
N GLN A 247 22.33 6.94 -14.27
CA GLN A 247 23.23 6.33 -15.26
C GLN A 247 22.65 5.05 -15.85
N HIS A 248 21.91 4.27 -15.06
CA HIS A 248 21.38 3.00 -15.51
C HIS A 248 20.00 3.16 -16.18
N ALA A 249 19.78 2.51 -17.34
CA ALA A 249 18.54 2.61 -18.11
C ALA A 249 17.29 2.26 -17.28
N TYR A 250 17.38 1.26 -16.40
CA TYR A 250 16.29 0.91 -15.49
C TYR A 250 15.96 2.03 -14.49
N THR A 251 16.96 2.69 -13.93
CA THR A 251 16.75 3.84 -13.03
C THR A 251 16.06 4.98 -13.77
N GLN A 252 16.44 5.24 -15.02
CA GLN A 252 15.78 6.24 -15.88
C GLN A 252 14.31 5.87 -16.11
N GLN A 253 14.02 4.62 -16.43
CA GLN A 253 12.65 4.13 -16.62
C GLN A 253 11.82 4.23 -15.32
N LEU A 254 12.39 3.84 -14.18
CA LEU A 254 11.73 3.93 -12.87
C LEU A 254 11.39 5.39 -12.52
N LEU A 255 12.34 6.31 -12.73
CA LEU A 255 12.14 7.74 -12.52
C LEU A 255 11.11 8.33 -13.48
N ALA A 256 11.10 7.92 -14.75
CA ALA A 256 10.08 8.34 -15.72
C ALA A 256 8.67 7.94 -15.26
N SER A 257 8.49 6.70 -14.80
CA SER A 257 7.20 6.23 -14.27
C SER A 257 6.75 7.03 -13.02
N VAL A 258 7.69 7.40 -12.16
CA VAL A 258 7.38 8.26 -11.01
C VAL A 258 6.98 9.66 -11.48
N ARG A 259 7.74 10.28 -12.40
CA ARG A 259 7.42 11.61 -12.95
C ARG A 259 6.04 11.64 -13.59
N GLU A 260 5.66 10.62 -14.34
CA GLU A 260 4.32 10.49 -14.93
C GLU A 260 3.22 10.48 -13.84
N ASN A 261 3.45 9.82 -12.71
CA ASN A 261 2.49 9.79 -11.61
C ASN A 261 2.39 11.15 -10.88
N TYR A 262 3.48 11.95 -10.87
CA TYR A 262 3.52 13.29 -10.28
C TYR A 262 3.13 14.41 -11.25
N ALA A 263 3.09 14.14 -12.55
CA ALA A 263 2.65 15.12 -13.52
C ALA A 263 1.20 15.55 -13.21
N PRO A 264 0.88 16.85 -13.27
CA PRO A 264 -0.51 17.28 -13.22
C PRO A 264 -1.26 16.53 -14.32
N ALA A 265 -2.44 16.02 -14.00
CA ALA A 265 -3.35 15.59 -15.05
C ALA A 265 -3.48 16.76 -16.05
N GLY A 266 -2.95 16.59 -17.26
CA GLY A 266 -3.39 17.44 -18.36
C GLY A 266 -4.91 17.37 -18.33
N THR A 267 -5.59 18.47 -18.57
CA THR A 267 -7.05 18.53 -18.58
C THR A 267 -7.59 17.25 -19.19
N LEU A 268 -8.05 16.33 -18.32
CA LEU A 268 -8.62 15.06 -18.78
C LEU A 268 -9.75 15.46 -19.71
N PRO A 269 -9.75 15.06 -20.98
CA PRO A 269 -10.81 15.47 -21.88
C PRO A 269 -12.10 14.92 -21.31
N VAL A 270 -12.85 15.77 -20.65
CA VAL A 270 -14.25 15.51 -20.35
C VAL A 270 -14.91 15.49 -21.72
N THR A 271 -15.07 14.31 -22.30
CA THR A 271 -16.05 14.15 -23.34
C THR A 271 -17.38 14.42 -22.65
N VAL A 272 -17.84 15.67 -22.75
CA VAL A 272 -19.14 16.14 -22.27
C VAL A 272 -20.21 15.49 -23.17
N ALA A 273 -20.35 14.20 -23.03
CA ALA A 273 -21.49 13.47 -23.53
C ALA A 273 -22.31 13.07 -22.30
N ASP A 274 -23.32 13.87 -22.02
CA ASP A 274 -24.32 13.61 -21.00
C ASP A 274 -23.83 13.79 -19.54
N SER A 275 -23.98 15.01 -19.02
CA SER A 275 -23.70 15.36 -17.61
C SER A 275 -24.72 14.77 -16.60
N SER A 276 -25.55 13.81 -17.03
CA SER A 276 -26.51 13.17 -16.13
C SER A 276 -25.79 12.32 -15.09
N PRO A 277 -26.13 12.45 -13.81
CA PRO A 277 -25.54 11.64 -12.75
C PRO A 277 -25.94 10.18 -12.93
N VAL A 278 -24.96 9.28 -12.93
CA VAL A 278 -25.18 7.83 -12.94
C VAL A 278 -25.27 7.25 -11.53
N ILE A 279 -24.66 7.90 -10.54
CA ILE A 279 -24.84 7.64 -9.12
C ILE A 279 -25.25 8.95 -8.44
N ARG A 280 -26.31 8.91 -7.64
CA ARG A 280 -26.73 9.99 -6.76
C ARG A 280 -26.89 9.44 -5.35
N ILE A 281 -26.23 10.06 -4.39
CA ILE A 281 -26.27 9.74 -2.99
C ILE A 281 -26.81 10.98 -2.27
N SER A 282 -27.85 10.83 -1.47
CA SER A 282 -28.54 11.93 -0.77
C SER A 282 -28.66 11.61 0.72
N SER A 283 -27.97 12.36 1.55
CA SER A 283 -28.01 12.30 3.04
C SER A 283 -27.87 10.89 3.63
N VAL A 284 -26.96 10.09 3.07
CA VAL A 284 -26.75 8.70 3.52
C VAL A 284 -26.04 8.68 4.87
N ALA A 285 -26.61 7.90 5.80
CA ALA A 285 -26.04 7.64 7.11
C ALA A 285 -25.94 6.14 7.41
N LYS A 286 -24.91 5.76 8.21
CA LYS A 286 -24.70 4.38 8.65
C LYS A 286 -24.06 4.31 10.02
N GLN A 287 -24.63 3.49 10.91
CA GLN A 287 -24.08 3.17 12.22
C GLN A 287 -23.82 1.69 12.38
N PHE A 288 -22.76 1.33 13.09
CA PHE A 288 -22.48 -0.05 13.48
C PHE A 288 -22.50 -0.19 15.01
N SER A 289 -23.12 -1.23 15.53
CA SER A 289 -23.10 -1.56 16.96
C SER A 289 -21.82 -2.31 17.30
N LEU A 290 -20.91 -1.69 18.06
CA LEU A 290 -19.69 -2.35 18.56
C LEU A 290 -19.96 -3.18 19.81
N SER A 291 -20.91 -2.75 20.64
CA SER A 291 -21.40 -3.46 21.82
C SER A 291 -22.79 -2.96 22.20
N ARG A 292 -23.42 -3.59 23.23
CA ARG A 292 -24.75 -3.14 23.72
C ARG A 292 -24.85 -1.66 24.10
N LYS A 293 -23.69 -1.00 24.38
CA LYS A 293 -23.65 0.40 24.83
C LYS A 293 -22.82 1.32 23.92
N GLN A 294 -22.23 0.78 22.84
CA GLN A 294 -21.30 1.53 22.03
C GLN A 294 -21.66 1.40 20.55
N GLN A 295 -22.02 2.51 19.93
CA GLN A 295 -22.27 2.61 18.49
C GLN A 295 -21.14 3.40 17.84
N MET A 296 -20.76 3.03 16.64
CA MET A 296 -19.80 3.71 15.80
C MET A 296 -20.53 4.30 14.59
N GLN A 297 -20.50 5.60 14.45
CA GLN A 297 -21.00 6.28 13.28
C GLN A 297 -20.01 6.12 12.14
N ALA A 298 -20.37 5.33 11.14
CA ALA A 298 -19.49 5.06 9.99
C ALA A 298 -19.70 6.08 8.87
N LEU A 299 -20.95 6.54 8.66
CA LEU A 299 -21.30 7.58 7.69
C LEU A 299 -22.32 8.55 8.30
N GLN A 300 -22.16 9.85 8.06
CA GLN A 300 -23.02 10.91 8.55
C GLN A 300 -23.34 11.87 7.41
N ASP A 301 -24.60 11.87 6.96
CA ASP A 301 -25.14 12.81 5.98
C ASP A 301 -24.27 12.95 4.72
N ILE A 302 -23.94 11.83 4.09
CA ILE A 302 -23.15 11.83 2.87
C ILE A 302 -24.03 12.14 1.67
N SER A 303 -23.69 13.19 0.93
CA SER A 303 -24.36 13.58 -0.31
C SER A 303 -23.33 13.85 -1.40
N LEU A 304 -23.36 13.07 -2.50
CA LEU A 304 -22.49 13.25 -3.65
C LEU A 304 -23.14 12.72 -4.93
N THR A 305 -22.63 13.15 -6.09
CA THR A 305 -23.06 12.70 -7.39
C THR A 305 -21.87 12.27 -8.23
N VAL A 306 -22.05 11.22 -9.05
CA VAL A 306 -21.04 10.75 -10.00
C VAL A 306 -21.62 10.86 -11.42
N SER A 307 -20.97 11.65 -12.26
CA SER A 307 -21.39 11.85 -13.66
C SER A 307 -20.96 10.69 -14.54
N ARG A 308 -21.79 10.37 -15.56
CA ARG A 308 -21.53 9.28 -16.51
C ARG A 308 -20.23 9.51 -17.27
N GLY A 309 -19.44 8.43 -17.46
CA GLY A 309 -18.19 8.48 -18.23
C GLY A 309 -17.03 9.15 -17.51
N THR A 310 -17.20 9.58 -16.25
CA THR A 310 -16.15 10.24 -15.47
C THR A 310 -15.53 9.31 -14.43
N THR A 311 -14.39 9.70 -13.91
CA THR A 311 -13.78 9.12 -12.70
C THR A 311 -14.04 10.06 -11.53
N HIS A 312 -14.78 9.58 -10.53
CA HIS A 312 -14.97 10.27 -9.26
C HIS A 312 -14.12 9.58 -8.18
N ALA A 313 -13.18 10.31 -7.61
CA ALA A 313 -12.34 9.78 -6.53
C ALA A 313 -12.98 10.01 -5.15
N LEU A 314 -12.93 9.00 -4.30
CA LEU A 314 -13.32 9.07 -2.90
C LEU A 314 -12.07 8.88 -2.04
N VAL A 315 -11.62 9.94 -1.35
CA VAL A 315 -10.36 9.97 -0.61
C VAL A 315 -10.55 10.24 0.87
N GLY A 316 -9.55 9.95 1.68
CA GLY A 316 -9.53 10.19 3.13
C GLY A 316 -8.73 9.12 3.87
N GLU A 317 -8.49 9.33 5.15
CA GLU A 317 -7.76 8.41 6.02
C GLU A 317 -8.42 7.02 6.13
N SER A 318 -7.66 6.03 6.58
CA SER A 318 -8.20 4.70 6.89
C SER A 318 -9.29 4.82 7.97
N GLY A 319 -10.44 4.16 7.73
CA GLY A 319 -11.59 4.26 8.63
C GLY A 319 -12.48 5.50 8.42
N SER A 320 -12.26 6.33 7.40
CA SER A 320 -13.10 7.50 7.11
C SER A 320 -14.49 7.17 6.54
N GLY A 321 -14.79 5.89 6.24
CA GLY A 321 -16.10 5.45 5.74
C GLY A 321 -16.15 5.09 4.24
N LYS A 322 -15.07 5.24 3.48
CA LYS A 322 -15.02 5.00 2.02
C LYS A 322 -15.51 3.60 1.62
N THR A 323 -14.92 2.57 2.17
CA THR A 323 -15.31 1.16 1.90
C THR A 323 -16.73 0.86 2.38
N THR A 324 -17.19 1.48 3.48
CA THR A 324 -18.58 1.36 3.95
C THR A 324 -19.55 1.93 2.91
N LEU A 325 -19.26 3.11 2.34
CA LEU A 325 -20.07 3.69 1.28
C LEU A 325 -20.10 2.82 0.02
N ALA A 326 -18.93 2.26 -0.39
CA ALA A 326 -18.87 1.32 -1.49
C ALA A 326 -19.73 0.07 -1.26
N ARG A 327 -19.68 -0.51 -0.05
CA ARG A 327 -20.48 -1.68 0.32
C ARG A 327 -21.99 -1.40 0.29
N ILE A 328 -22.41 -0.20 0.66
CA ILE A 328 -23.82 0.23 0.56
C ILE A 328 -24.22 0.37 -0.90
N LEU A 329 -23.41 0.98 -1.76
CA LEU A 329 -23.65 1.11 -3.19
C LEU A 329 -23.83 -0.25 -3.89
N LEU A 330 -23.14 -1.28 -3.44
CA LEU A 330 -23.19 -2.64 -3.98
C LEU A 330 -24.30 -3.51 -3.32
N GLY A 331 -25.01 -2.96 -2.33
CA GLY A 331 -26.03 -3.68 -1.58
C GLY A 331 -25.47 -4.80 -0.71
N PHE A 332 -24.19 -4.69 -0.26
CA PHE A 332 -23.62 -5.58 0.76
C PHE A 332 -23.93 -5.10 2.18
N GLU A 333 -24.22 -3.81 2.33
CA GLU A 333 -24.69 -3.17 3.55
C GLU A 333 -25.92 -2.32 3.23
N GLN A 334 -26.79 -2.11 4.22
CA GLN A 334 -27.94 -1.20 4.10
C GLN A 334 -27.61 0.14 4.75
N ALA A 335 -27.99 1.24 4.11
CA ALA A 335 -27.99 2.55 4.75
C ALA A 335 -29.07 2.58 5.84
N ASP A 336 -28.80 3.28 6.94
CA ASP A 336 -29.78 3.47 8.02
C ASP A 336 -30.69 4.67 7.73
N ALA A 337 -30.22 5.62 6.90
CA ALA A 337 -30.98 6.77 6.41
C ALA A 337 -30.43 7.25 5.06
N GLY A 338 -31.22 8.05 4.35
CA GLY A 338 -30.87 8.63 3.05
C GLY A 338 -31.26 7.76 1.88
N ASP A 339 -31.06 8.32 0.67
CA ASP A 339 -31.44 7.69 -0.60
C ASP A 339 -30.23 7.52 -1.52
N ILE A 340 -30.23 6.43 -2.28
CA ILE A 340 -29.23 6.15 -3.31
C ILE A 340 -29.94 5.78 -4.60
N GLU A 341 -29.55 6.43 -5.67
CA GLU A 341 -29.99 6.15 -7.02
C GLU A 341 -28.79 5.75 -7.89
N ILE A 342 -28.90 4.62 -8.60
CA ILE A 342 -27.86 4.09 -9.49
C ILE A 342 -28.48 3.81 -10.86
N SER A 343 -27.95 4.42 -11.92
CA SER A 343 -28.45 4.31 -13.30
C SER A 343 -29.97 4.53 -13.40
N GLY A 344 -30.50 5.56 -12.70
CA GLY A 344 -31.91 5.91 -12.65
C GLY A 344 -32.77 5.00 -11.77
N GLN A 345 -32.19 4.05 -11.03
CA GLN A 345 -32.90 3.13 -10.17
C GLN A 345 -32.62 3.44 -8.69
N SER A 346 -33.68 3.75 -7.92
CA SER A 346 -33.59 3.92 -6.47
C SER A 346 -33.29 2.59 -5.79
N THR A 347 -32.36 2.59 -4.82
CA THR A 347 -31.93 1.36 -4.12
C THR A 347 -32.70 1.05 -2.84
N PRO A 348 -33.27 1.99 -2.09
CA PRO A 348 -34.12 1.68 -0.93
C PRO A 348 -35.29 0.78 -1.31
N GLY A 349 -35.46 -0.31 -0.57
CA GLY A 349 -36.55 -1.26 -0.80
C GLY A 349 -36.41 -2.16 -2.03
N LEU A 350 -35.27 -2.16 -2.73
CA LEU A 350 -35.03 -3.09 -3.82
C LEU A 350 -35.15 -4.55 -3.38
N SER A 351 -35.90 -5.34 -4.19
CA SER A 351 -35.98 -6.78 -4.03
C SER A 351 -34.62 -7.45 -4.33
N ARG A 352 -34.47 -8.71 -3.92
CA ARG A 352 -33.29 -9.52 -4.27
C ARG A 352 -33.03 -9.57 -5.78
N GLU A 353 -34.10 -9.67 -6.58
CA GLU A 353 -33.98 -9.66 -8.05
C GLU A 353 -33.59 -8.27 -8.58
N GLY A 354 -34.13 -7.19 -8.02
CA GLY A 354 -33.72 -5.82 -8.35
C GLY A 354 -32.22 -5.59 -8.11
N TRP A 355 -31.71 -6.04 -6.97
CA TRP A 355 -30.28 -6.01 -6.67
C TRP A 355 -29.46 -6.88 -7.64
N ARG A 356 -29.98 -8.05 -8.02
CA ARG A 356 -29.32 -8.91 -9.00
C ARG A 356 -29.15 -8.22 -10.35
N GLN A 357 -30.20 -7.54 -10.83
CA GLN A 357 -30.14 -6.78 -12.09
C GLN A 357 -29.21 -5.56 -11.97
N LEU A 358 -29.27 -4.83 -10.87
CA LEU A 358 -28.41 -3.67 -10.64
C LEU A 358 -26.92 -4.06 -10.58
N ARG A 359 -26.60 -5.19 -9.96
CA ARG A 359 -25.23 -5.72 -9.89
C ARG A 359 -24.63 -6.09 -11.25
N GLN A 360 -25.40 -6.27 -12.29
CA GLN A 360 -24.86 -6.40 -13.67
C GLN A 360 -24.35 -5.08 -14.20
N LYS A 361 -24.95 -3.95 -13.78
CA LYS A 361 -24.58 -2.60 -14.21
C LYS A 361 -23.44 -2.00 -13.39
N ILE A 362 -23.32 -2.37 -12.11
CA ILE A 362 -22.27 -1.90 -11.21
C ILE A 362 -21.43 -3.08 -10.72
N GLN A 363 -20.13 -3.05 -10.97
CA GLN A 363 -19.20 -4.11 -10.59
C GLN A 363 -18.11 -3.58 -9.66
N PHE A 364 -17.48 -4.49 -8.91
CA PHE A 364 -16.53 -4.16 -7.86
C PHE A 364 -15.17 -4.82 -8.10
N VAL A 365 -14.11 -4.03 -8.01
CA VAL A 365 -12.73 -4.51 -7.98
C VAL A 365 -12.20 -4.32 -6.56
N TYR A 366 -11.88 -5.43 -5.90
CA TYR A 366 -11.48 -5.46 -4.49
C TYR A 366 -10.07 -4.93 -4.28
N GLN A 367 -9.82 -4.38 -3.09
CA GLN A 367 -8.53 -3.86 -2.62
C GLN A 367 -7.38 -4.88 -2.75
N ASN A 368 -7.62 -6.13 -2.39
CA ASN A 368 -6.60 -7.17 -2.43
C ASN A 368 -6.95 -8.25 -3.45
N PRO A 369 -6.30 -8.27 -4.62
CA PRO A 369 -6.55 -9.30 -5.64
C PRO A 369 -6.15 -10.70 -5.17
N PHE A 370 -5.23 -10.85 -4.20
CA PHE A 370 -4.84 -12.15 -3.65
C PHE A 370 -5.99 -12.84 -2.90
N SER A 371 -6.76 -12.08 -2.12
CA SER A 371 -7.88 -12.63 -1.35
C SER A 371 -9.19 -12.71 -2.14
N SER A 372 -9.28 -11.99 -3.26
CA SER A 372 -10.49 -11.92 -4.09
C SER A 372 -10.57 -12.97 -5.20
N LEU A 373 -9.45 -13.63 -5.51
CA LEU A 373 -9.36 -14.68 -6.53
C LEU A 373 -9.16 -16.04 -5.84
N ASP A 374 -9.98 -17.04 -6.21
CA ASP A 374 -9.82 -18.40 -5.68
C ASP A 374 -8.46 -18.98 -6.14
N PRO A 375 -7.55 -19.32 -5.20
CA PRO A 375 -6.22 -19.79 -5.54
C PRO A 375 -6.20 -21.17 -6.24
N HIS A 376 -7.28 -21.94 -6.15
CA HIS A 376 -7.41 -23.28 -6.70
C HIS A 376 -7.99 -23.32 -8.11
N GLN A 377 -8.70 -22.25 -8.50
CA GLN A 377 -9.32 -22.16 -9.82
C GLN A 377 -8.36 -21.64 -10.89
N THR A 378 -8.64 -22.00 -12.16
CA THR A 378 -7.95 -21.41 -13.31
C THR A 378 -8.44 -20.00 -13.56
N LEU A 379 -7.62 -19.16 -14.21
CA LEU A 379 -8.01 -17.79 -14.53
C LEU A 379 -9.23 -17.75 -15.44
N PHE A 380 -9.33 -18.71 -16.36
CA PHE A 380 -10.51 -18.86 -17.21
C PHE A 380 -11.78 -19.01 -16.35
N THR A 381 -11.78 -19.92 -15.40
CA THR A 381 -12.95 -20.19 -14.52
C THR A 381 -13.31 -18.97 -13.67
N ILE A 382 -12.30 -18.26 -13.14
CA ILE A 382 -12.52 -17.04 -12.33
C ILE A 382 -13.18 -15.93 -13.17
N ILE A 383 -12.72 -15.73 -14.42
CA ILE A 383 -13.27 -14.69 -15.31
C ILE A 383 -14.65 -15.10 -15.84
N GLU A 384 -14.90 -16.41 -16.12
CA GLU A 384 -16.17 -16.95 -16.61
C GLU A 384 -17.28 -16.91 -15.57
N GLU A 385 -16.97 -17.01 -14.28
CA GLU A 385 -17.93 -17.19 -13.18
C GLU A 385 -19.13 -16.22 -13.24
N PRO A 386 -18.99 -14.90 -13.45
CA PRO A 386 -20.14 -14.02 -13.53
C PRO A 386 -21.08 -14.35 -14.71
N LEU A 387 -20.55 -14.84 -15.84
CA LEU A 387 -21.40 -15.24 -16.98
C LEU A 387 -22.28 -16.44 -16.65
N LEU A 388 -21.77 -17.39 -15.87
CA LEU A 388 -22.54 -18.56 -15.40
C LEU A 388 -23.70 -18.14 -14.49
N ASN A 389 -23.48 -17.11 -13.69
CA ASN A 389 -24.47 -16.65 -12.71
C ASN A 389 -25.51 -15.70 -13.29
N PHE A 390 -25.16 -14.91 -14.30
CA PHE A 390 -25.99 -13.80 -14.78
C PHE A 390 -26.48 -13.95 -16.22
N THR A 391 -26.02 -14.94 -16.99
CA THR A 391 -26.37 -15.08 -18.41
C THR A 391 -26.78 -16.51 -18.76
N SER A 392 -27.42 -16.67 -19.92
CA SER A 392 -27.75 -17.98 -20.50
C SER A 392 -26.84 -18.35 -21.68
N LEU A 393 -25.62 -17.78 -21.75
CA LEU A 393 -24.67 -18.03 -22.83
C LEU A 393 -24.23 -19.49 -22.89
N THR A 394 -24.06 -20.04 -24.09
CA THR A 394 -23.47 -21.35 -24.31
C THR A 394 -21.98 -21.36 -23.91
N ARG A 395 -21.42 -22.55 -23.72
CA ARG A 395 -19.98 -22.68 -23.36
C ARG A 395 -19.07 -22.01 -24.39
N ALA A 396 -19.35 -22.17 -25.69
CA ALA A 396 -18.56 -21.54 -26.75
C ALA A 396 -18.63 -19.99 -26.69
N GLN A 397 -19.83 -19.45 -26.45
CA GLN A 397 -20.02 -18.00 -26.30
C GLN A 397 -19.30 -17.44 -25.06
N ARG A 398 -19.33 -18.17 -23.93
CA ARG A 398 -18.60 -17.77 -22.74
C ARG A 398 -17.10 -17.79 -22.96
N GLN A 399 -16.58 -18.84 -23.62
CA GLN A 399 -15.16 -18.92 -23.98
C GLN A 399 -14.72 -17.73 -24.83
N GLN A 400 -15.45 -17.44 -25.91
CA GLN A 400 -15.17 -16.27 -26.76
C GLN A 400 -15.17 -14.96 -25.95
N ARG A 401 -16.12 -14.81 -25.04
CA ARG A 401 -16.25 -13.63 -24.19
C ARG A 401 -15.08 -13.48 -23.21
N VAL A 402 -14.61 -14.58 -22.61
CA VAL A 402 -13.43 -14.60 -21.72
C VAL A 402 -12.18 -14.20 -22.49
N GLU A 403 -11.97 -14.75 -23.68
CA GLU A 403 -10.82 -14.42 -24.54
C GLU A 403 -10.84 -12.95 -24.96
N GLU A 404 -12.03 -12.40 -25.35
CA GLU A 404 -12.20 -11.00 -25.67
C GLU A 404 -11.81 -10.08 -24.51
N VAL A 405 -12.33 -10.35 -23.30
CA VAL A 405 -12.03 -9.52 -22.11
C VAL A 405 -10.58 -9.67 -21.66
N ALA A 406 -9.99 -10.86 -21.75
CA ALA A 406 -8.58 -11.07 -21.48
C ALA A 406 -7.70 -10.20 -22.41
N GLY A 407 -8.03 -10.11 -23.68
CA GLY A 407 -7.38 -9.20 -24.63
C GLY A 407 -7.55 -7.73 -24.24
N GLN A 408 -8.75 -7.32 -23.82
CA GLN A 408 -9.01 -5.93 -23.37
C GLN A 408 -8.14 -5.50 -22.18
N VAL A 409 -7.85 -6.42 -21.27
CA VAL A 409 -6.97 -6.13 -20.11
C VAL A 409 -5.50 -6.45 -20.38
N ALA A 410 -5.11 -6.72 -21.62
CA ALA A 410 -3.77 -7.10 -22.04
C ALA A 410 -3.21 -8.29 -21.20
N LEU A 411 -4.03 -9.32 -21.00
CA LEU A 411 -3.65 -10.58 -20.39
C LEU A 411 -3.36 -11.60 -21.50
N ASP A 412 -2.16 -12.22 -21.45
CA ASP A 412 -1.80 -13.26 -22.40
C ASP A 412 -2.79 -14.45 -22.30
N PRO A 413 -3.42 -14.86 -23.41
CA PRO A 413 -4.35 -15.98 -23.42
C PRO A 413 -3.74 -17.30 -22.88
N ALA A 414 -2.44 -17.51 -23.03
CA ALA A 414 -1.73 -18.67 -22.49
C ALA A 414 -1.80 -18.75 -20.95
N LEU A 415 -2.04 -17.63 -20.28
CA LEU A 415 -2.19 -17.59 -18.83
C LEU A 415 -3.56 -18.07 -18.35
N LEU A 416 -4.60 -18.10 -19.20
CA LEU A 416 -5.98 -18.45 -18.80
C LEU A 416 -6.09 -19.85 -18.16
N LEU A 417 -5.18 -20.77 -18.49
CA LEU A 417 -5.12 -22.11 -17.92
C LEU A 417 -4.33 -22.19 -16.60
N ARG A 418 -3.63 -21.10 -16.22
CA ARG A 418 -2.88 -21.03 -14.96
C ARG A 418 -3.80 -20.72 -13.78
N ARG A 419 -3.28 -20.97 -12.57
CA ARG A 419 -3.94 -20.61 -11.31
C ARG A 419 -3.48 -19.23 -10.82
N ALA A 420 -4.31 -18.57 -10.02
CA ALA A 420 -4.04 -17.22 -9.51
C ALA A 420 -2.72 -17.11 -8.73
N GLN A 421 -2.30 -18.16 -8.02
CA GLN A 421 -1.04 -18.20 -7.26
C GLN A 421 0.21 -18.07 -8.15
N GLN A 422 0.12 -18.43 -9.42
CA GLN A 422 1.25 -18.44 -10.35
C GLN A 422 1.48 -17.09 -11.05
N LEU A 423 0.68 -16.07 -10.69
CA LEU A 423 0.70 -14.75 -11.33
C LEU A 423 1.47 -13.72 -10.50
N SER A 424 2.02 -12.70 -11.19
CA SER A 424 2.47 -11.47 -10.55
C SER A 424 1.30 -10.64 -10.00
N GLY A 425 1.57 -9.67 -9.12
CA GLY A 425 0.54 -8.77 -8.58
C GLY A 425 -0.24 -8.03 -9.67
N GLY A 426 0.46 -7.48 -10.66
CA GLY A 426 -0.16 -6.79 -11.78
C GLY A 426 -1.02 -7.70 -12.67
N GLN A 427 -0.58 -8.93 -12.93
CA GLN A 427 -1.38 -9.92 -13.67
C GLN A 427 -2.65 -10.29 -12.91
N ARG A 428 -2.58 -10.50 -11.58
CA ARG A 428 -3.77 -10.73 -10.75
C ARG A 428 -4.74 -9.57 -10.79
N GLN A 429 -4.23 -8.34 -10.76
CA GLN A 429 -5.08 -7.15 -10.87
C GLN A 429 -5.80 -7.09 -12.21
N ARG A 430 -5.11 -7.42 -13.31
CA ARG A 430 -5.74 -7.52 -14.64
C ARG A 430 -6.85 -8.58 -14.68
N VAL A 431 -6.67 -9.73 -14.02
CA VAL A 431 -7.70 -10.77 -13.88
C VAL A 431 -8.90 -10.25 -13.07
N ALA A 432 -8.69 -9.55 -11.96
CA ALA A 432 -9.76 -8.96 -11.17
C ALA A 432 -10.56 -7.93 -11.97
N ILE A 433 -9.88 -7.08 -12.75
CA ILE A 433 -10.53 -6.13 -13.68
C ILE A 433 -11.29 -6.88 -14.79
N ALA A 434 -10.71 -7.93 -15.40
CA ALA A 434 -11.36 -8.74 -16.42
C ALA A 434 -12.66 -9.38 -15.90
N ARG A 435 -12.62 -9.95 -14.68
CA ARG A 435 -13.80 -10.53 -14.02
C ARG A 435 -14.91 -9.49 -13.82
N ALA A 436 -14.55 -8.26 -13.45
CA ALA A 436 -15.53 -7.18 -13.29
C ALA A 436 -16.10 -6.70 -14.64
N LEU A 437 -15.30 -6.69 -15.70
CA LEU A 437 -15.70 -6.22 -17.04
C LEU A 437 -16.53 -7.23 -17.82
N ILE A 438 -16.51 -8.53 -17.47
CA ILE A 438 -17.10 -9.60 -18.28
C ILE A 438 -18.60 -9.42 -18.55
N LEU A 439 -19.32 -8.78 -17.62
CA LEU A 439 -20.76 -8.47 -17.72
C LEU A 439 -21.05 -7.16 -18.47
N ARG A 440 -20.02 -6.42 -18.96
CA ARG A 440 -20.14 -5.09 -19.58
C ARG A 440 -20.88 -4.09 -18.67
N PRO A 441 -20.38 -3.84 -17.46
CA PRO A 441 -21.03 -2.91 -16.54
C PRO A 441 -20.95 -1.46 -17.06
N GLU A 442 -21.83 -0.59 -16.55
CA GLU A 442 -21.78 0.86 -16.74
C GLU A 442 -20.82 1.52 -15.74
N ILE A 443 -20.71 0.93 -14.53
CA ILE A 443 -19.99 1.48 -13.39
C ILE A 443 -19.02 0.45 -12.84
N LEU A 444 -17.76 0.86 -12.59
CA LEU A 444 -16.80 0.12 -11.80
C LEU A 444 -16.49 0.89 -10.50
N VAL A 445 -16.68 0.22 -9.38
CA VAL A 445 -16.18 0.65 -8.07
C VAL A 445 -14.83 0.00 -7.86
N LEU A 446 -13.79 0.80 -7.74
CA LEU A 446 -12.40 0.39 -7.62
C LEU A 446 -11.94 0.72 -6.20
N ASP A 447 -11.89 -0.27 -5.30
CA ASP A 447 -11.49 -0.06 -3.90
C ASP A 447 -10.00 -0.35 -3.74
N GLU A 448 -9.19 0.70 -3.62
CA GLU A 448 -7.74 0.65 -3.50
C GLU A 448 -7.06 -0.28 -4.53
N ALA A 449 -7.58 -0.30 -5.75
CA ALA A 449 -7.22 -1.27 -6.79
C ALA A 449 -5.74 -1.20 -7.25
N THR A 450 -4.97 -0.21 -6.79
CA THR A 450 -3.56 -0.02 -7.17
C THR A 450 -2.61 0.09 -5.96
N SER A 451 -3.12 0.07 -4.72
CA SER A 451 -2.33 0.35 -3.51
C SER A 451 -1.25 -0.71 -3.19
N ALA A 452 -1.46 -1.96 -3.62
CA ALA A 452 -0.54 -3.07 -3.36
C ALA A 452 0.47 -3.31 -4.52
N LEU A 453 0.53 -2.41 -5.50
CA LEU A 453 1.35 -2.54 -6.69
C LEU A 453 2.57 -1.61 -6.61
N ASP A 454 3.70 -2.03 -7.16
CA ASP A 454 4.83 -1.13 -7.37
C ASP A 454 4.50 -0.03 -8.39
N VAL A 455 5.27 1.05 -8.38
CA VAL A 455 5.00 2.27 -9.15
C VAL A 455 4.90 2.00 -10.67
N THR A 456 5.73 1.10 -11.19
CA THR A 456 5.73 0.75 -12.62
C THR A 456 4.44 0.02 -13.00
N VAL A 457 4.06 -1.00 -12.24
CA VAL A 457 2.83 -1.76 -12.45
C VAL A 457 1.59 -0.90 -12.19
N GLN A 458 1.62 -0.05 -11.16
CA GLN A 458 0.56 0.93 -10.88
C GLN A 458 0.32 1.83 -12.10
N SER A 459 1.38 2.41 -12.68
CA SER A 459 1.28 3.25 -13.88
C SER A 459 0.64 2.51 -15.06
N GLN A 460 1.02 1.24 -15.29
CA GLN A 460 0.43 0.41 -16.34
C GLN A 460 -1.05 0.12 -16.11
N ILE A 461 -1.48 -0.16 -14.87
CA ILE A 461 -2.90 -0.39 -14.54
C ILE A 461 -3.71 0.89 -14.68
N LEU A 462 -3.19 2.05 -14.29
CA LEU A 462 -3.86 3.34 -14.48
C LEU A 462 -4.04 3.70 -15.95
N ALA A 463 -3.02 3.45 -16.78
CA ALA A 463 -3.10 3.62 -18.22
C ALA A 463 -4.17 2.70 -18.84
N LEU A 464 -4.19 1.41 -18.44
CA LEU A 464 -5.20 0.45 -18.86
C LEU A 464 -6.62 0.90 -18.48
N LEU A 465 -6.84 1.35 -17.23
CA LEU A 465 -8.15 1.85 -16.78
C LEU A 465 -8.59 3.07 -17.59
N SER A 466 -7.67 4.00 -17.89
CA SER A 466 -7.97 5.17 -18.72
C SER A 466 -8.36 4.78 -20.16
N GLU A 467 -7.70 3.79 -20.74
CA GLU A 467 -8.02 3.25 -22.06
C GLU A 467 -9.38 2.54 -22.08
N LEU A 468 -9.64 1.68 -21.10
CA LEU A 468 -10.92 0.98 -20.95
C LEU A 468 -12.08 1.96 -20.74
N GLN A 469 -11.88 3.02 -19.94
CA GLN A 469 -12.87 4.07 -19.74
C GLN A 469 -13.29 4.72 -21.06
N LYS A 470 -12.31 5.12 -21.89
CA LYS A 470 -12.56 5.73 -23.19
C LYS A 470 -13.25 4.77 -24.17
N LYS A 471 -12.77 3.52 -24.25
CA LYS A 471 -13.30 2.51 -25.19
C LYS A 471 -14.71 2.03 -24.85
N LEU A 472 -15.00 1.87 -23.56
CA LEU A 472 -16.22 1.25 -23.07
C LEU A 472 -17.18 2.25 -22.42
N SER A 473 -16.85 3.56 -22.42
CA SER A 473 -17.62 4.62 -21.76
C SER A 473 -17.93 4.34 -20.29
N LEU A 474 -16.97 3.78 -19.56
CA LEU A 474 -17.13 3.37 -18.18
C LEU A 474 -17.13 4.57 -17.24
N THR A 475 -17.92 4.47 -16.17
CA THR A 475 -17.87 5.40 -15.04
C THR A 475 -17.11 4.74 -13.90
N TYR A 476 -16.18 5.46 -13.29
CA TYR A 476 -15.41 4.95 -12.16
C TYR A 476 -15.75 5.69 -10.87
N LEU A 477 -16.04 4.92 -9.81
CA LEU A 477 -15.91 5.38 -8.44
C LEU A 477 -14.59 4.81 -7.89
N PHE A 478 -13.58 5.66 -7.78
CA PHE A 478 -12.22 5.27 -7.43
C PHE A 478 -11.92 5.60 -5.96
N ILE A 479 -11.84 4.58 -5.11
CA ILE A 479 -11.55 4.72 -3.70
C ILE A 479 -10.05 4.53 -3.50
N THR A 480 -9.39 5.52 -2.91
CA THR A 480 -7.95 5.45 -2.64
C THR A 480 -7.55 6.41 -1.52
N HIS A 481 -6.42 6.14 -0.90
CA HIS A 481 -5.70 7.08 -0.05
C HIS A 481 -4.52 7.75 -0.78
N ASP A 482 -4.22 7.31 -2.01
CA ASP A 482 -3.13 7.85 -2.84
C ASP A 482 -3.62 9.04 -3.67
N LEU A 483 -3.33 10.24 -3.19
CA LEU A 483 -3.71 11.49 -3.84
C LEU A 483 -2.96 11.74 -5.17
N GLN A 484 -1.81 11.09 -5.39
CA GLN A 484 -1.10 11.19 -6.66
C GLN A 484 -1.87 10.47 -7.76
N VAL A 485 -2.37 9.28 -7.46
CA VAL A 485 -3.27 8.54 -8.36
C VAL A 485 -4.51 9.36 -8.67
N VAL A 486 -5.12 9.97 -7.65
CA VAL A 486 -6.30 10.84 -7.82
C VAL A 486 -6.00 11.99 -8.78
N ARG A 487 -4.90 12.71 -8.56
CA ARG A 487 -4.47 13.82 -9.42
C ARG A 487 -4.31 13.42 -10.88
N ARG A 488 -3.94 12.17 -11.15
CA ARG A 488 -3.70 11.65 -12.50
C ARG A 488 -4.96 11.23 -13.24
N ILE A 489 -5.94 10.60 -12.55
CA ILE A 489 -7.07 9.94 -13.25
C ILE A 489 -8.45 10.48 -12.89
N ALA A 490 -8.59 11.23 -11.80
CA ALA A 490 -9.90 11.67 -11.33
C ALA A 490 -10.32 13.01 -11.95
N HIS A 491 -11.59 13.11 -12.36
CA HIS A 491 -12.22 14.35 -12.79
C HIS A 491 -12.75 15.12 -11.58
N HIS A 492 -13.36 14.40 -10.65
CA HIS A 492 -13.91 14.94 -9.41
C HIS A 492 -13.38 14.18 -8.19
N VAL A 493 -13.30 14.87 -7.07
CA VAL A 493 -12.84 14.32 -5.78
C VAL A 493 -13.83 14.65 -4.68
N SER A 494 -14.10 13.67 -3.83
CA SER A 494 -14.80 13.83 -2.55
C SER A 494 -13.88 13.39 -1.42
N VAL A 495 -13.66 14.25 -0.45
CA VAL A 495 -12.78 14.04 0.72
C VAL A 495 -13.63 13.67 1.93
N LEU A 496 -13.40 12.47 2.48
CA LEU A 496 -14.09 11.96 3.68
C LEU A 496 -13.18 11.98 4.90
N ARG A 497 -13.75 12.39 6.03
CA ARG A 497 -13.10 12.30 7.35
C ARG A 497 -14.12 11.94 8.43
N GLY A 498 -13.84 10.87 9.21
CA GLY A 498 -14.71 10.46 10.31
C GLY A 498 -16.18 10.23 9.91
N GLY A 499 -16.43 9.67 8.73
CA GLY A 499 -17.77 9.40 8.21
C GLY A 499 -18.50 10.61 7.64
N ARG A 500 -17.84 11.77 7.48
CA ARG A 500 -18.42 13.00 6.91
C ARG A 500 -17.73 13.37 5.59
N LEU A 501 -18.49 13.93 4.68
CA LEU A 501 -17.97 14.60 3.50
C LEU A 501 -17.46 15.99 3.92
N ILE A 502 -16.15 16.22 3.78
CA ILE A 502 -15.51 17.46 4.22
C ILE A 502 -15.42 18.46 3.08
N GLU A 503 -15.02 17.99 1.91
CA GLU A 503 -14.86 18.83 0.73
C GLU A 503 -15.10 18.00 -0.55
N GLN A 504 -15.63 18.62 -1.59
CA GLN A 504 -15.77 18.00 -2.92
C GLN A 504 -15.66 19.03 -4.02
N GLY A 505 -15.17 18.62 -5.18
CA GLY A 505 -15.04 19.51 -6.33
C GLY A 505 -14.29 18.86 -7.50
N GLU A 506 -14.03 19.66 -8.53
CA GLU A 506 -13.13 19.27 -9.62
C GLU A 506 -11.72 19.04 -9.09
N THR A 507 -11.07 17.99 -9.57
CA THR A 507 -9.74 17.59 -9.06
C THR A 507 -8.72 18.73 -9.20
N ALA A 508 -8.64 19.39 -10.35
CA ALA A 508 -7.68 20.46 -10.58
C ALA A 508 -7.90 21.65 -9.61
N GLN A 509 -9.15 22.02 -9.37
CA GLN A 509 -9.51 23.12 -8.50
C GLN A 509 -9.23 22.79 -7.02
N LEU A 510 -9.62 21.59 -6.57
CA LEU A 510 -9.41 21.14 -5.19
C LEU A 510 -7.91 21.05 -4.84
N PHE A 511 -7.07 20.58 -5.77
CA PHE A 511 -5.63 20.52 -5.55
C PHE A 511 -4.94 21.89 -5.60
N ALA A 512 -5.46 22.84 -6.41
CA ALA A 512 -4.89 24.18 -6.51
C ALA A 512 -5.27 25.08 -5.32
N ALA A 513 -6.50 24.94 -4.81
CA ALA A 513 -7.06 25.84 -3.79
C ALA A 513 -7.99 25.09 -2.83
N PRO A 514 -7.46 24.16 -2.00
CA PRO A 514 -8.25 23.43 -1.00
C PRO A 514 -8.83 24.39 0.03
N GLN A 515 -10.13 24.28 0.29
CA GLN A 515 -10.85 25.17 1.20
C GLN A 515 -10.77 24.69 2.66
N ASP A 516 -10.86 23.37 2.86
CA ASP A 516 -10.81 22.78 4.19
C ASP A 516 -9.36 22.51 4.66
N ASP A 517 -9.08 22.73 5.94
CA ASP A 517 -7.75 22.54 6.53
C ASP A 517 -7.30 21.07 6.47
N TYR A 518 -8.22 20.13 6.59
CA TYR A 518 -7.88 18.71 6.48
C TYR A 518 -7.49 18.33 5.06
N THR A 519 -8.21 18.82 4.05
CA THR A 519 -7.86 18.64 2.64
C THR A 519 -6.47 19.21 2.36
N ARG A 520 -6.18 20.41 2.89
CA ARG A 520 -4.87 21.06 2.78
C ARG A 520 -3.77 20.22 3.44
N GLN A 521 -4.02 19.65 4.61
CA GLN A 521 -3.10 18.74 5.30
C GLN A 521 -2.83 17.47 4.49
N LEU A 522 -3.87 16.86 3.89
CA LEU A 522 -3.73 15.68 3.04
C LEU A 522 -2.86 15.97 1.80
N ILE A 523 -3.10 17.10 1.13
CA ILE A 523 -2.33 17.51 -0.06
C ILE A 523 -0.87 17.81 0.30
N ASN A 524 -0.63 18.51 1.41
CA ASN A 524 0.71 18.83 1.90
C ASN A 524 1.48 17.61 2.46
N ALA A 525 0.79 16.50 2.70
CA ALA A 525 1.41 15.25 3.11
C ALA A 525 1.90 14.41 1.92
N ILE A 526 1.56 14.78 0.69
CA ILE A 526 2.07 14.10 -0.51
C ILE A 526 3.59 14.33 -0.55
N PRO A 527 4.41 13.27 -0.64
CA PRO A 527 5.85 13.42 -0.75
C PRO A 527 6.23 14.30 -1.95
N ALA A 528 7.10 15.27 -1.75
CA ALA A 528 7.56 16.14 -2.82
C ALA A 528 8.55 15.37 -3.70
N PHE A 529 8.18 15.10 -4.95
CA PHE A 529 9.12 14.61 -5.94
C PHE A 529 9.44 15.76 -6.91
N ASN A 530 10.55 16.45 -6.64
CA ASN A 530 10.93 17.64 -7.42
C ASN A 530 12.32 17.41 -8.07
N PRO A 531 12.40 16.64 -9.16
CA PRO A 531 13.58 16.67 -9.99
C PRO A 531 13.48 17.91 -10.87
N SER A 532 13.97 19.06 -10.42
CA SER A 532 14.30 20.16 -11.34
C SER A 532 15.36 19.64 -12.31
N VAL A 533 14.91 19.07 -13.42
CA VAL A 533 15.77 18.78 -14.56
C VAL A 533 15.94 20.10 -15.26
N GLU A 534 17.13 20.67 -15.23
CA GLU A 534 17.57 21.52 -16.34
C GLU A 534 17.46 20.65 -17.60
N THR A 535 16.49 20.99 -18.43
CA THR A 535 16.35 20.43 -19.78
C THR A 535 17.64 20.78 -20.49
N VAL A 536 18.55 19.82 -20.61
CA VAL A 536 19.63 19.95 -21.58
C VAL A 536 18.97 19.91 -22.94
N VAL A 537 18.87 21.10 -23.55
CA VAL A 537 18.44 21.33 -24.94
C VAL A 537 19.44 20.68 -25.88
#